data_755b2d0b5846827da8040995de3cfd7c
#
_entry.id   755b2d0b5846827da8040995de3cfd7c
#
_cell.length_a   1.000
_cell.length_b   1.000
_cell.length_c   1.000
_cell.angle_alpha   90.00
_cell.angle_beta   90.00
_cell.angle_gamma   90.00
#
_symmetry.space_group_name_H-M   'P 1'
#
loop_
_entity.id
_entity.type
_entity.pdbx_description
1 polymer ?
#
loop_
_entity_poly.entity_id
_entity_poly.type
_entity_poly.pdbx_seq_one_letter_code
_entity_poly.pdbx_strand_id
1 'polypeptide(L)'
;MDLVTNSAGKQEILASGVHGRMLVARTWFGRTRKEFADEYLRYNYENGVLEVEKKPGCLGMQQFRKIRGDIAEFTTISYWSSMEAMEAMHDDGGRLRRPSHLEKDQDYLLELPESVEVSELHVNDWQLSTWS
;
A
#
# COMPACT_ATOMS: atom_id res chain seq x y z
N MET A 1 -8.34 23.90 6.18
CA MET A 1 -8.74 23.44 6.23
C MET A 1 -9.07 23.25 6.04
N ASP A 2 -9.03 22.93 5.94
CA ASP A 2 -9.66 22.51 5.72
C ASP A 2 -10.50 21.86 5.92
N LEU A 3 -11.47 22.05 5.86
CA LEU A 3 -12.37 21.50 6.13
C LEU A 3 -12.90 21.01 5.12
N VAL A 4 -12.94 20.18 5.07
CA VAL A 4 -13.32 19.64 4.12
C VAL A 4 -14.54 19.13 4.15
N THR A 5 -15.28 19.35 3.51
CA THR A 5 -16.43 18.80 3.60
C THR A 5 -16.57 18.06 2.64
N ASN A 6 -16.42 17.58 2.32
CA ASN A 6 -16.41 16.85 1.44
C ASN A 6 -17.56 16.53 1.02
N SER A 7 -17.66 16.38 0.34
CA SER A 7 -18.56 16.07 -0.31
C SER A 7 -19.53 15.63 0.30
N ALA A 8 -19.48 15.09 0.77
CA ALA A 8 -20.34 14.62 1.36
C ALA A 8 -20.40 15.49 2.33
N GLY A 9 -20.00 16.46 2.16
CA GLY A 9 -20.04 17.27 3.02
C GLY A 9 -19.22 17.03 4.04
N LYS A 10 -18.31 16.57 4.01
CA LYS A 10 -17.59 16.35 4.99
C LYS A 10 -16.69 17.24 5.12
N GLN A 11 -16.48 17.94 5.84
CA GLN A 11 -15.75 18.77 6.15
C GLN A 11 -14.96 18.64 7.21
N GLU A 12 -14.02 18.28 7.37
CA GLU A 12 -13.17 18.11 8.29
C GLU A 12 -11.98 18.60 8.04
N ILE A 13 -11.21 18.97 8.74
CA ILE A 13 -10.10 19.41 8.59
C ILE A 13 -9.13 18.67 8.91
N LEU A 14 -8.73 18.13 9.38
CA LEU A 14 -7.82 17.27 9.55
C LEU A 14 -6.67 17.54 8.85
N ALA A 15 -5.82 16.81 8.80
CA ALA A 15 -4.73 16.81 7.97
C ALA A 15 -5.39 16.74 6.72
N SER A 16 -5.66 17.73 6.14
CA SER A 16 -6.56 17.60 5.13
C SER A 16 -5.92 17.42 3.83
N GLY A 17 -6.52 16.71 3.03
CA GLY A 17 -6.14 16.62 1.66
C GLY A 17 -6.77 17.71 0.89
N VAL A 18 -6.46 17.76 -0.38
CA VAL A 18 -7.04 18.74 -1.25
C VAL A 18 -8.50 18.44 -1.38
N HIS A 19 -8.86 17.20 -1.32
CA HIS A 19 -10.25 16.82 -1.46
C HIS A 19 -10.50 15.73 -0.44
N GLY A 20 -10.98 16.10 0.69
CA GLY A 20 -11.29 15.19 1.74
C GLY A 20 -10.12 15.00 2.67
N ARG A 21 -10.14 13.90 3.39
CA ARG A 21 -9.13 13.62 4.36
C ARG A 21 -7.88 13.08 3.72
N MET A 22 -6.75 13.56 4.12
CA MET A 22 -5.49 13.05 3.59
C MET A 22 -5.21 11.69 4.17
N LEU A 23 -4.88 10.77 3.32
CA LEU A 23 -4.48 9.43 3.73
C LEU A 23 -3.04 9.21 3.29
N VAL A 24 -2.46 8.12 3.74
CA VAL A 24 -1.08 7.79 3.38
C VAL A 24 -1.08 6.50 2.58
N ALA A 25 -0.35 6.50 1.48
CA ALA A 25 -0.20 5.33 0.62
C ALA A 25 1.24 4.85 0.68
N ARG A 26 1.42 3.55 0.89
CA ARG A 26 2.74 2.95 0.89
C ARG A 26 2.77 1.95 -0.26
N THR A 27 3.66 2.17 -1.20
CA THR A 27 3.69 1.42 -2.45
C THR A 27 4.94 0.55 -2.54
N TRP A 28 4.72 -0.72 -2.77
CA TRP A 28 5.78 -1.71 -2.94
C TRP A 28 5.78 -2.18 -4.38
N PHE A 29 6.95 -2.41 -4.95
CA PHE A 29 7.06 -2.86 -6.33
C PHE A 29 8.05 -4.00 -6.42
N GLY A 30 7.68 -5.05 -7.17
CA GLY A 30 8.58 -6.18 -7.39
C GLY A 30 8.34 -6.81 -8.75
N ARG A 31 9.28 -7.60 -9.22
CA ARG A 31 9.19 -8.23 -10.51
C ARG A 31 9.56 -9.70 -10.42
N THR A 32 8.87 -10.52 -11.20
CA THR A 32 9.20 -11.93 -11.31
C THR A 32 9.31 -12.30 -12.76
N ARG A 33 9.81 -13.50 -13.03
CA ARG A 33 9.68 -14.05 -14.36
C ARG A 33 8.21 -14.35 -14.58
N LYS A 34 7.79 -14.27 -15.85
CA LYS A 34 6.38 -14.47 -16.17
C LYS A 34 5.89 -15.84 -15.72
N GLU A 35 6.76 -16.86 -15.78
CA GLU A 35 6.34 -18.21 -15.42
C GLU A 35 5.91 -18.31 -13.95
N PHE A 36 6.32 -17.37 -13.12
CA PHE A 36 5.95 -17.39 -11.72
C PHE A 36 4.82 -16.39 -11.41
N ALA A 37 4.26 -15.78 -12.43
CA ALA A 37 3.32 -14.68 -12.22
C ALA A 37 2.10 -15.07 -11.38
N ASP A 38 1.49 -16.23 -11.65
CA ASP A 38 0.30 -16.65 -10.93
C ASP A 38 0.66 -17.16 -9.54
N GLU A 39 1.75 -17.88 -9.46
CA GLU A 39 2.17 -18.46 -8.18
C GLU A 39 2.56 -17.35 -7.21
N TYR A 40 3.31 -16.37 -7.69
CA TYR A 40 3.73 -15.28 -6.82
C TYR A 40 2.57 -14.38 -6.44
N LEU A 41 1.62 -14.18 -7.35
CA LEU A 41 0.45 -13.38 -7.03
C LEU A 41 -0.27 -13.97 -5.82
N ARG A 42 -0.46 -15.27 -5.81
CA ARG A 42 -1.12 -15.92 -4.70
C ARG A 42 -0.25 -15.87 -3.43
N TYR A 43 1.01 -16.15 -3.57
CA TYR A 43 1.92 -16.16 -2.43
C TYR A 43 1.97 -14.79 -1.77
N ASN A 44 2.09 -13.74 -2.56
CA ASN A 44 2.16 -12.38 -2.04
C ASN A 44 0.85 -11.99 -1.37
N TYR A 45 -0.27 -12.40 -1.95
CA TYR A 45 -1.56 -12.11 -1.37
C TYR A 45 -1.72 -12.81 -0.02
N GLU A 46 -1.45 -14.09 0.03
CA GLU A 46 -1.70 -14.87 1.24
C GLU A 46 -0.73 -14.52 2.37
N ASN A 47 0.49 -14.20 2.05
CA ASN A 47 1.50 -13.98 3.07
C ASN A 47 1.84 -12.52 3.29
N GLY A 48 1.48 -11.66 2.37
CA GLY A 48 1.76 -10.23 2.46
C GLY A 48 0.51 -9.42 2.63
N VAL A 49 -0.35 -9.42 1.62
CA VAL A 49 -1.51 -8.55 1.62
C VAL A 49 -2.44 -8.83 2.79
N LEU A 50 -2.80 -10.09 3.00
CA LEU A 50 -3.72 -10.43 4.07
C LEU A 50 -3.15 -10.09 5.45
N GLU A 51 -1.84 -10.24 5.61
CA GLU A 51 -1.23 -9.94 6.90
C GLU A 51 -1.21 -8.44 7.18
N VAL A 52 -0.90 -7.64 6.19
CA VAL A 52 -0.86 -6.20 6.38
C VAL A 52 -2.26 -5.64 6.56
N GLU A 53 -3.22 -6.22 5.84
CA GLU A 53 -4.59 -5.74 5.89
C GLU A 53 -5.18 -5.83 7.30
N LYS A 54 -4.69 -6.75 8.11
CA LYS A 54 -5.20 -6.92 9.46
C LYS A 54 -4.66 -5.91 10.45
N LYS A 55 -3.66 -5.14 10.06
CA LYS A 55 -2.98 -4.26 11.02
C LYS A 55 -3.82 -3.03 11.33
N PRO A 56 -3.77 -2.56 12.57
CA PRO A 56 -4.50 -1.36 12.95
C PRO A 56 -4.06 -0.18 12.10
N GLY A 57 -5.01 0.62 11.66
CA GLY A 57 -4.70 1.79 10.85
C GLY A 57 -4.60 1.51 9.36
N CYS A 58 -4.55 0.24 8.96
CA CYS A 58 -4.59 -0.09 7.56
C CYS A 58 -6.04 -0.01 7.09
N LEU A 59 -6.27 0.82 6.09
CA LEU A 59 -7.61 1.07 5.60
C LEU A 59 -7.97 0.17 4.42
N GLY A 60 -6.98 -0.39 3.78
CA GLY A 60 -7.23 -1.27 2.65
C GLY A 60 -5.98 -1.46 1.85
N MET A 61 -6.04 -2.38 0.91
CA MET A 61 -4.90 -2.70 0.09
C MET A 61 -5.33 -2.94 -1.34
N GLN A 62 -4.40 -2.70 -2.25
CA GLN A 62 -4.60 -3.02 -3.66
C GLN A 62 -3.37 -3.74 -4.15
N GLN A 63 -3.57 -4.72 -5.00
CA GLN A 63 -2.48 -5.48 -5.58
C GLN A 63 -2.66 -5.47 -7.08
N PHE A 64 -1.66 -5.03 -7.80
CA PHE A 64 -1.70 -4.91 -9.25
C PHE A 64 -0.66 -5.81 -9.87
N ARG A 65 -0.95 -6.30 -11.07
CA ARG A 65 0.01 -7.08 -11.81
C ARG A 65 -0.06 -6.67 -13.28
N LYS A 66 1.10 -6.52 -13.90
CA LYS A 66 1.19 -6.23 -15.31
C LYS A 66 2.20 -7.18 -15.93
N ILE A 67 1.86 -7.77 -17.07
CA ILE A 67 2.78 -8.65 -17.77
C ILE A 67 3.44 -7.85 -18.88
N ARG A 68 4.77 -7.86 -18.93
CA ARG A 68 5.52 -7.25 -19.98
C ARG A 68 6.49 -8.24 -20.53
N GLY A 69 6.22 -8.81 -21.67
CA GLY A 69 7.10 -9.83 -22.26
C GLY A 69 7.27 -10.99 -21.31
N ASP A 70 8.49 -11.24 -20.89
CA ASP A 70 8.79 -12.36 -20.03
C ASP A 70 8.79 -11.99 -18.54
N ILE A 71 8.38 -10.78 -18.22
CA ILE A 71 8.42 -10.28 -16.85
C ILE A 71 7.03 -9.98 -16.34
N ALA A 72 6.77 -10.30 -15.09
CA ALA A 72 5.55 -9.89 -14.41
C ALA A 72 5.93 -8.82 -13.40
N GLU A 73 5.23 -7.70 -13.44
CA GLU A 73 5.48 -6.57 -12.54
C GLU A 73 4.34 -6.50 -11.55
N PHE A 74 4.67 -6.44 -10.26
CA PHE A 74 3.68 -6.40 -9.20
C PHE A 74 3.79 -5.09 -8.45
N THR A 75 2.65 -4.48 -8.16
CA THR A 75 2.60 -3.27 -7.34
C THR A 75 1.58 -3.52 -6.25
N THR A 76 1.98 -3.31 -5.02
CA THR A 76 1.08 -3.49 -3.88
C THR A 76 1.02 -2.17 -3.13
N ILE A 77 -0.18 -1.65 -2.93
CA ILE A 77 -0.35 -0.39 -2.23
C ILE A 77 -1.17 -0.64 -0.98
N SER A 78 -0.68 -0.15 0.14
CA SER A 78 -1.44 -0.18 1.38
C SER A 78 -1.80 1.26 1.73
N TYR A 79 -3.00 1.46 2.25
CA TYR A 79 -3.51 2.78 2.58
C TYR A 79 -3.69 2.88 4.09
N TRP A 80 -3.28 4.00 4.65
CA TRP A 80 -3.22 4.18 6.09
C TRP A 80 -3.90 5.45 6.51
N SER A 81 -4.49 5.44 7.70
CA SER A 81 -5.24 6.60 8.18
C SER A 81 -4.31 7.77 8.52
N SER A 82 -3.04 7.49 8.80
CA SER A 82 -2.10 8.54 9.12
C SER A 82 -0.69 8.00 8.96
N MET A 83 0.27 8.90 8.93
CA MET A 83 1.66 8.52 8.90
C MET A 83 2.03 7.75 10.16
N GLU A 84 1.50 8.20 11.30
CA GLU A 84 1.80 7.54 12.57
C GLU A 84 1.29 6.09 12.59
N ALA A 85 0.11 5.86 12.03
CA ALA A 85 -0.43 4.50 12.00
C ALA A 85 0.44 3.59 11.15
N MET A 86 0.93 4.11 10.02
CA MET A 86 1.79 3.33 9.15
C MET A 86 3.13 3.07 9.82
N GLU A 87 3.69 4.10 10.47
CA GLU A 87 4.97 3.97 11.13
C GLU A 87 4.92 2.96 12.27
N ALA A 88 3.82 2.93 12.99
CA ALA A 88 3.68 2.00 14.10
C ALA A 88 3.75 0.56 13.62
N MET A 89 3.35 0.30 12.38
CA MET A 89 3.34 -1.06 11.86
C MET A 89 4.59 -1.41 11.08
N HIS A 90 5.39 -0.42 10.70
CA HIS A 90 6.54 -0.68 9.85
C HIS A 90 7.84 -0.14 10.43
N ASP A 91 7.77 0.56 11.57
CA ASP A 91 8.97 1.15 12.10
C ASP A 91 9.80 0.08 12.76
N ASP A 92 10.94 -0.20 12.26
CA ASP A 92 11.75 -1.23 12.72
C ASP A 92 13.13 -0.62 12.66
N GLY A 93 13.40 0.32 13.49
CA GLY A 93 14.71 0.95 13.50
C GLY A 93 14.89 1.98 12.43
N GLY A 94 13.86 2.66 12.08
CA GLY A 94 13.98 3.72 11.09
C GLY A 94 13.94 3.23 9.66
N ARG A 95 13.43 2.03 9.44
CA ARG A 95 13.39 1.48 8.11
C ARG A 95 12.03 1.58 7.46
N LEU A 96 11.35 2.68 7.75
CA LEU A 96 10.02 2.90 7.25
C LEU A 96 9.90 2.74 5.74
N ARG A 97 10.89 3.17 5.00
CA ARG A 97 10.85 3.09 3.55
C ARG A 97 11.49 1.84 2.98
N ARG A 98 11.85 0.91 3.83
CA ARG A 98 12.38 -0.35 3.37
C ARG A 98 11.29 -1.38 3.36
N PRO A 99 11.23 -2.21 2.35
CA PRO A 99 10.20 -3.24 2.32
C PRO A 99 10.52 -4.35 3.30
N SER A 100 9.46 -5.01 3.77
CA SER A 100 9.62 -6.23 4.53
C SER A 100 9.58 -7.35 3.52
N HIS A 101 10.60 -8.15 3.48
CA HIS A 101 10.63 -9.25 2.53
C HIS A 101 9.95 -10.47 3.13
N LEU A 102 9.15 -11.14 2.31
CA LEU A 102 8.55 -12.40 2.71
C LEU A 102 9.60 -13.50 2.55
N GLU A 103 9.41 -14.58 3.27
CA GLU A 103 10.41 -15.63 3.32
C GLU A 103 10.80 -16.16 1.95
N LYS A 104 9.87 -16.32 1.04
CA LYS A 104 10.15 -16.85 -0.27
C LYS A 104 10.31 -15.81 -1.36
N ASP A 105 10.34 -14.53 -0.99
CA ASP A 105 10.50 -13.50 -2.00
C ASP A 105 11.77 -13.72 -2.82
N GLN A 106 12.85 -14.11 -2.17
CA GLN A 106 14.09 -14.31 -2.88
C GLN A 106 14.03 -15.45 -3.91
N ASP A 107 13.06 -16.34 -3.79
CA ASP A 107 12.92 -17.45 -4.73
C ASP A 107 12.15 -17.03 -5.97
N TYR A 108 11.39 -15.94 -5.90
CA TYR A 108 10.54 -15.51 -6.99
C TYR A 108 11.00 -14.19 -7.60
N LEU A 109 11.42 -13.24 -6.77
CA LEU A 109 11.69 -11.91 -7.28
C LEU A 109 13.02 -11.84 -8.02
N LEU A 110 13.06 -11.12 -9.12
CA LEU A 110 14.28 -10.95 -9.90
C LEU A 110 15.29 -10.15 -9.10
N GLU A 111 14.84 -9.24 -8.26
CA GLU A 111 15.68 -8.51 -7.35
C GLU A 111 14.83 -8.18 -6.13
N LEU A 112 15.42 -8.16 -4.96
CA LEU A 112 14.69 -7.77 -3.76
C LEU A 112 14.62 -6.25 -3.73
N PRO A 113 13.42 -5.68 -3.62
CA PRO A 113 13.29 -4.23 -3.59
C PRO A 113 14.04 -3.65 -2.41
N GLU A 114 14.65 -2.50 -2.57
CA GLU A 114 15.41 -1.87 -1.51
C GLU A 114 14.65 -0.76 -0.82
N SER A 115 13.56 -0.32 -1.38
CA SER A 115 12.78 0.76 -0.79
C SER A 115 11.33 0.64 -1.20
N VAL A 116 10.48 1.34 -0.48
CA VAL A 116 9.09 1.50 -0.85
C VAL A 116 8.83 2.99 -0.94
N GLU A 117 7.77 3.36 -1.67
CA GLU A 117 7.41 4.76 -1.80
C GLU A 117 6.32 5.07 -0.80
N VAL A 118 6.42 6.22 -0.17
CA VAL A 118 5.38 6.67 0.76
C VAL A 118 4.87 7.98 0.21
N SER A 119 3.56 8.07 0.04
CA SER A 119 2.94 9.23 -0.58
C SER A 119 1.72 9.70 0.21
N GLU A 120 1.38 10.95 0.03
CA GLU A 120 0.16 11.49 0.60
C GLU A 120 -0.93 11.35 -0.45
N LEU A 121 -2.07 10.82 -0.06
CA LEU A 121 -3.20 10.68 -0.96
C LEU A 121 -4.15 11.82 -0.67
N HIS A 122 -4.25 12.75 -1.60
CA HIS A 122 -5.04 13.97 -1.38
C HIS A 122 -6.41 13.96 -2.02
N VAL A 123 -6.57 13.22 -3.10
CA VAL A 123 -7.87 13.17 -3.76
C VAL A 123 -8.31 11.73 -3.79
N ASN A 124 -9.43 11.44 -3.14
CA ASN A 124 -9.95 10.10 -3.12
C ASN A 124 -11.45 10.21 -2.99
N ASP A 125 -12.13 10.13 -4.10
CA ASP A 125 -13.57 10.27 -4.13
C ASP A 125 -14.29 8.92 -4.23
N TRP A 126 -13.60 7.84 -3.88
CA TRP A 126 -14.24 6.55 -3.86
C TRP A 126 -15.21 6.47 -2.68
N GLN A 127 -16.11 5.53 -2.77
CA GLN A 127 -17.00 5.28 -1.65
C GLN A 127 -16.16 4.61 -0.57
N LEU A 128 -16.00 5.30 0.54
CA LEU A 128 -15.06 4.82 1.54
C LEU A 128 -15.70 4.29 2.81
N SER A 129 -16.88 3.77 2.73
CA SER A 129 -17.54 3.27 3.95
C SER A 129 -16.70 2.23 4.65
N THR A 130 -15.91 1.48 3.93
CA THR A 130 -15.06 0.47 4.55
C THR A 130 -13.75 1.06 5.04
N TRP A 131 -13.50 2.30 4.74
CA TRP A 131 -12.24 2.93 5.13
C TRP A 131 -12.41 3.86 6.32
N SER A 132 -13.55 3.89 6.89
CA SER A 132 -13.81 4.81 8.00
C SER A 132 -13.52 4.22 9.38
#